data_f0917f85d535cd481cf7ba9a27ba1c0f
#
_entry.id   f0917f85d535cd481cf7ba9a27ba1c0f
#
_cell.length_a   1.000
_cell.length_b   1.000
_cell.length_c   1.000
_cell.angle_alpha   90.00
_cell.angle_beta   90.00
_cell.angle_gamma   90.00
#
_symmetry.space_group_name_H-M   'P 1'
#
loop_
_entity.id
_entity.type
_entity.pdbx_description
1 polymer ?
#
loop_
_entity_poly.entity_id
_entity_poly.type
_entity_poly.pdbx_seq_one_letter_code
_entity_poly.pdbx_strand_id
1 'polypeptide(L)'
;MGARHEIKREYLAIVRGSVTPPSGTINAPLARTGSSMIERKVDFEHGERAVTHYKVVEEKNGHSLVSLILETGRTHQIRVHMQYLGFPLVGDYLYNPDMEYIHRQALHSWKLSFIHPITKNPMEFTAELPEDMKNILI
;
A
#
# COMPACT_ATOMS: atom_id res chain seq x y z
N MET A 1 -7.45 -23.42 -8.31
CA MET A 1 -7.40 -23.09 -7.97
C MET A 1 -7.54 -22.07 -7.27
N GLY A 2 -7.16 -21.84 -6.27
CA GLY A 2 -7.35 -20.75 -5.39
C GLY A 2 -7.31 -19.39 -6.05
N ALA A 3 -6.34 -19.22 -6.86
CA ALA A 3 -6.14 -17.92 -7.52
C ALA A 3 -7.40 -17.40 -8.19
N ARG A 4 -8.14 -18.26 -8.76
CA ARG A 4 -9.32 -17.82 -9.50
C ARG A 4 -10.48 -17.41 -8.62
N HIS A 5 -10.38 -17.67 -7.35
CA HIS A 5 -11.40 -17.26 -6.40
C HIS A 5 -10.91 -16.13 -5.50
N GLU A 6 -9.71 -15.66 -5.75
CA GLU A 6 -9.12 -14.63 -4.92
C GLU A 6 -9.79 -13.28 -5.09
N ILE A 7 -9.89 -12.56 -3.99
CA ILE A 7 -10.30 -11.18 -3.99
C ILE A 7 -9.05 -10.36 -4.25
N LYS A 8 -9.10 -9.54 -5.30
CA LYS A 8 -7.98 -8.67 -5.64
C LYS A 8 -8.27 -7.27 -5.15
N ARG A 9 -7.41 -6.74 -4.31
CA ARG A 9 -7.52 -5.38 -3.79
C ARG A 9 -6.36 -4.56 -4.28
N GLU A 10 -6.68 -3.40 -4.85
CA GLU A 10 -5.67 -2.43 -5.26
C GLU A 10 -5.77 -1.22 -4.37
N TYR A 11 -4.61 -0.71 -3.97
CA TYR A 11 -4.51 0.46 -3.13
C TYR A 11 -3.80 1.58 -3.87
N LEU A 12 -4.09 2.81 -3.48
CA LEU A 12 -3.33 3.97 -3.93
C LEU A 12 -2.69 4.60 -2.71
N ALA A 13 -1.42 4.95 -2.84
CA ALA A 13 -0.68 5.60 -1.77
C ALA A 13 0.08 6.78 -2.34
N ILE A 14 0.36 7.78 -1.50
CA ILE A 14 1.15 8.94 -1.91
C ILE A 14 2.41 9.00 -1.06
N VAL A 15 3.54 9.17 -1.75
CA VAL A 15 4.85 9.33 -1.12
C VAL A 15 5.51 10.58 -1.68
N ARG A 16 6.50 11.12 -0.97
CA ARG A 16 7.26 12.28 -1.43
C ARG A 16 8.32 11.83 -2.42
N GLY A 17 8.54 12.61 -3.46
CA GLY A 17 9.62 12.37 -4.42
C GLY A 17 9.27 11.37 -5.50
N SER A 18 10.28 10.92 -6.21
CA SER A 18 10.18 9.99 -7.34
C SER A 18 10.65 8.60 -6.92
N VAL A 19 9.74 7.65 -6.94
CA VAL A 19 10.06 6.27 -6.54
C VAL A 19 10.93 5.61 -7.61
N THR A 20 12.06 5.06 -7.20
CA THR A 20 13.00 4.37 -8.10
C THR A 20 13.36 3.00 -7.54
N PRO A 21 13.17 1.93 -8.34
CA PRO A 21 12.56 1.93 -9.68
C PRO A 21 11.05 2.24 -9.61
N PRO A 22 10.45 2.69 -10.72
CA PRO A 22 9.04 3.10 -10.69
C PRO A 22 8.03 1.96 -10.60
N SER A 23 8.48 0.74 -10.67
CA SER A 23 7.64 -0.42 -10.43
C SER A 23 8.49 -1.57 -9.93
N GLY A 24 7.87 -2.50 -9.21
CA GLY A 24 8.59 -3.64 -8.71
C GLY A 24 7.79 -4.46 -7.72
N THR A 25 8.47 -5.41 -7.09
CA THR A 25 7.91 -6.29 -6.10
C THR A 25 8.74 -6.20 -4.83
N ILE A 26 8.07 -5.94 -3.71
CA ILE A 26 8.72 -5.94 -2.39
C ILE A 26 8.38 -7.27 -1.74
N ASN A 27 9.38 -8.12 -1.60
CA ASN A 27 9.24 -9.43 -0.97
C ASN A 27 10.09 -9.40 0.30
N ALA A 28 9.49 -8.94 1.39
CA ALA A 28 10.19 -8.73 2.65
C ALA A 28 9.28 -9.11 3.81
N PRO A 29 9.64 -10.12 4.59
CA PRO A 29 8.77 -10.62 5.67
C PRO A 29 8.65 -9.62 6.81
N LEU A 30 7.49 -9.63 7.46
CA LEU A 30 7.14 -8.65 8.50
C LEU A 30 6.94 -9.31 9.85
N ALA A 31 7.37 -8.63 10.90
CA ALA A 31 7.19 -9.05 12.28
C ALA A 31 6.83 -7.85 13.14
N ARG A 32 6.36 -8.14 14.35
CA ARG A 32 6.11 -7.08 15.34
C ARG A 32 7.40 -6.41 15.74
N THR A 33 7.32 -5.13 16.08
CA THR A 33 8.45 -4.38 16.60
C THR A 33 8.42 -4.47 18.13
N GLY A 34 9.31 -5.26 18.69
CA GLY A 34 9.41 -5.42 20.14
C GLY A 34 8.09 -5.80 20.78
N SER A 35 7.69 -5.03 21.80
CA SER A 35 6.44 -5.28 22.52
C SER A 35 5.24 -4.53 21.95
N SER A 36 5.42 -3.81 20.85
CA SER A 36 4.32 -3.05 20.26
C SER A 36 3.24 -3.97 19.73
N MET A 37 1.98 -3.61 19.95
CA MET A 37 0.83 -4.36 19.44
C MET A 37 0.52 -4.01 17.99
N ILE A 38 0.94 -2.85 17.53
CA ILE A 38 0.55 -2.35 16.20
C ILE A 38 1.71 -2.17 15.25
N GLU A 39 2.87 -1.76 15.73
CA GLU A 39 4.01 -1.45 14.87
C GLU A 39 4.67 -2.71 14.32
N ARG A 40 5.07 -2.66 13.05
CA ARG A 40 5.70 -3.78 12.36
C ARG A 40 7.02 -3.36 11.75
N LYS A 41 7.86 -4.34 11.44
CA LYS A 41 9.16 -4.11 10.79
C LYS A 41 9.48 -5.24 9.83
N VAL A 42 10.39 -5.00 8.91
CA VAL A 42 10.94 -6.06 8.07
C VAL A 42 11.89 -6.90 8.92
N ASP A 43 11.71 -8.22 8.89
CA ASP A 43 12.52 -9.15 9.69
C ASP A 43 12.67 -10.46 8.91
N PHE A 44 13.83 -10.64 8.31
CA PHE A 44 14.09 -11.82 7.47
C PHE A 44 14.25 -13.11 8.25
N GLU A 45 14.49 -13.02 9.55
CA GLU A 45 14.66 -14.22 10.39
C GLU A 45 13.34 -14.71 10.98
N HIS A 46 12.51 -13.79 11.48
CA HIS A 46 11.32 -14.15 12.24
C HIS A 46 10.02 -13.64 11.64
N GLY A 47 10.08 -12.93 10.53
CA GLY A 47 8.89 -12.34 9.93
C GLY A 47 8.04 -13.33 9.16
N GLU A 48 6.78 -12.97 8.98
CA GLU A 48 5.86 -13.71 8.12
C GLU A 48 5.97 -13.21 6.69
N ARG A 49 5.86 -14.13 5.73
CA ARG A 49 5.95 -13.78 4.32
C ARG A 49 5.01 -12.64 3.98
N ALA A 50 5.52 -11.63 3.29
CA ALA A 50 4.74 -10.48 2.86
C ALA A 50 5.23 -10.00 1.51
N VAL A 51 4.34 -9.89 0.53
CA VAL A 51 4.68 -9.52 -0.84
C VAL A 51 3.75 -8.43 -1.34
N THR A 52 4.32 -7.33 -1.79
CA THR A 52 3.62 -6.18 -2.35
C THR A 52 4.15 -5.87 -3.73
N HIS A 53 3.25 -5.73 -4.71
CA HIS A 53 3.62 -5.24 -6.04
C HIS A 53 3.24 -3.78 -6.13
N TYR A 54 4.14 -2.95 -6.63
CA TYR A 54 3.87 -1.53 -6.74
C TYR A 54 4.20 -0.98 -8.13
N LYS A 55 3.53 0.11 -8.48
CA LYS A 55 3.76 0.80 -9.74
C LYS A 55 3.40 2.27 -9.56
N VAL A 56 4.31 3.16 -9.95
CA VAL A 56 4.01 4.60 -9.94
C VAL A 56 3.02 4.89 -11.07
N VAL A 57 1.92 5.53 -10.71
CA VAL A 57 0.84 5.87 -11.65
C VAL A 57 1.01 7.29 -12.14
N GLU A 58 1.47 8.18 -11.28
CA GLU A 58 1.58 9.60 -11.58
C GLU A 58 2.59 10.26 -10.65
N GLU A 59 3.36 11.21 -11.19
CA GLU A 59 4.23 12.07 -10.38
C GLU A 59 3.75 13.49 -10.57
N LYS A 60 3.49 14.19 -9.49
CA LYS A 60 2.98 15.53 -9.56
C LYS A 60 3.23 16.26 -8.25
N ASN A 61 3.60 17.54 -8.37
CA ASN A 61 3.79 18.40 -7.20
C ASN A 61 4.79 17.84 -6.19
N GLY A 62 5.87 17.20 -6.69
CA GLY A 62 6.92 16.66 -5.82
C GLY A 62 6.54 15.37 -5.12
N HIS A 63 5.47 14.71 -5.54
CA HIS A 63 4.96 13.49 -4.96
C HIS A 63 4.72 12.43 -6.01
N SER A 64 4.66 11.18 -5.59
CA SER A 64 4.30 10.06 -6.45
C SER A 64 3.02 9.41 -5.95
N LEU A 65 2.10 9.17 -6.87
CA LEU A 65 0.91 8.36 -6.62
C LEU A 65 1.26 6.93 -7.04
N VAL A 66 1.19 6.00 -6.10
CA VAL A 66 1.64 4.63 -6.30
C VAL A 66 0.46 3.69 -6.20
N SER A 67 0.33 2.80 -7.18
CA SER A 67 -0.66 1.72 -7.15
C SER A 67 -0.01 0.48 -6.53
N LEU A 68 -0.72 -0.19 -5.63
CA LEU A 68 -0.19 -1.35 -4.91
C LEU A 68 -1.18 -2.50 -4.94
N ILE A 69 -0.66 -3.69 -5.23
CA ILE A 69 -1.45 -4.92 -5.21
C ILE A 69 -0.75 -5.88 -4.26
N LEU A 70 -1.52 -6.47 -3.35
CA LEU A 70 -0.97 -7.32 -2.30
C LEU A 70 -1.19 -8.80 -2.62
N GLU A 71 -0.15 -9.62 -2.46
CA GLU A 71 -0.29 -11.08 -2.46
C GLU A 71 -0.61 -11.59 -1.07
N THR A 72 -0.23 -10.83 -0.05
CA THR A 72 -0.47 -11.15 1.36
C THR A 72 -1.09 -9.95 2.03
N GLY A 73 -1.74 -10.13 3.17
CA GLY A 73 -2.40 -9.04 3.87
C GLY A 73 -1.93 -8.87 5.31
N ARG A 74 -0.63 -8.73 5.51
CA ARG A 74 -0.09 -8.54 6.86
C ARG A 74 -0.41 -7.15 7.39
N THR A 75 -0.51 -7.04 8.69
CA THR A 75 -0.78 -5.76 9.37
C THR A 75 0.25 -4.71 8.94
N HIS A 76 -0.24 -3.53 8.54
CA HIS A 76 0.57 -2.40 8.09
C HIS A 76 1.50 -2.72 6.91
N GLN A 77 1.19 -3.75 6.14
CA GLN A 77 2.11 -4.23 5.09
C GLN A 77 2.56 -3.15 4.12
N ILE A 78 1.63 -2.40 3.53
CA ILE A 78 1.99 -1.34 2.57
C ILE A 78 2.84 -0.28 3.24
N ARG A 79 2.46 0.12 4.45
CA ARG A 79 3.13 1.18 5.18
C ARG A 79 4.59 0.82 5.47
N VAL A 80 4.83 -0.40 5.94
CA VAL A 80 6.17 -0.88 6.26
C VAL A 80 6.98 -1.15 5.00
N HIS A 81 6.37 -1.76 3.99
CA HIS A 81 7.06 -2.04 2.73
C HIS A 81 7.51 -0.76 2.03
N MET A 82 6.68 0.27 2.01
CA MET A 82 7.07 1.53 1.38
C MET A 82 8.16 2.24 2.18
N GLN A 83 8.12 2.15 3.50
CA GLN A 83 9.20 2.66 4.33
C GLN A 83 10.51 1.90 4.05
N TYR A 84 10.43 0.59 3.95
CA TYR A 84 11.57 -0.27 3.66
C TYR A 84 12.19 0.08 2.30
N LEU A 85 11.36 0.38 1.32
CA LEU A 85 11.82 0.79 -0.01
C LEU A 85 12.51 2.16 0.03
N GLY A 86 12.27 2.94 1.07
CA GLY A 86 12.84 4.27 1.21
C GLY A 86 11.87 5.40 0.89
N PHE A 87 10.60 5.06 0.68
CA PHE A 87 9.56 6.03 0.32
C PHE A 87 8.32 5.84 1.19
N PRO A 88 8.41 6.19 2.50
CA PRO A 88 7.25 6.03 3.38
C PRO A 88 6.08 6.92 2.95
N LEU A 89 4.87 6.48 3.27
CA LEU A 89 3.66 7.24 2.94
C LEU A 89 3.63 8.57 3.69
N VAL A 90 3.24 9.63 3.00
CA VAL A 90 3.07 10.92 3.68
C VAL A 90 1.94 10.80 4.71
N GLY A 91 2.06 11.51 5.82
CA GLY A 91 1.06 11.52 6.88
C GLY A 91 1.04 10.29 7.76
N ASP A 92 1.94 9.36 7.56
CA ASP A 92 1.96 8.11 8.33
C ASP A 92 2.65 8.33 9.67
N TYR A 93 1.89 8.48 10.71
CA TYR A 93 2.39 8.87 12.03
C TYR A 93 3.30 7.82 12.68
N LEU A 94 3.25 6.56 12.25
CA LEU A 94 4.11 5.51 12.80
C LEU A 94 5.42 5.34 12.03
N TYR A 95 5.38 5.49 10.73
CA TYR A 95 6.50 5.14 9.87
C TYR A 95 7.09 6.34 9.13
N ASN A 96 6.44 7.50 9.23
CA ASN A 96 6.91 8.73 8.59
C ASN A 96 6.28 9.94 9.29
N PRO A 97 7.05 10.78 9.97
CA PRO A 97 6.49 11.94 10.68
C PRO A 97 6.07 13.10 9.79
N ASP A 98 6.12 12.94 8.46
CA ASP A 98 5.76 14.01 7.53
C ASP A 98 4.25 14.27 7.54
N MET A 99 3.83 15.31 8.27
CA MET A 99 2.42 15.68 8.42
C MET A 99 2.09 16.99 7.71
N GLU A 100 2.93 17.43 6.80
CA GLU A 100 2.77 18.74 6.17
C GLU A 100 1.48 18.87 5.36
N TYR A 101 1.11 17.81 4.63
CA TYR A 101 -0.01 17.86 3.70
C TYR A 101 -1.24 17.11 4.18
N ILE A 102 -1.06 16.11 5.03
CA ILE A 102 -2.15 15.26 5.47
C ILE A 102 -1.79 14.65 6.83
N HIS A 103 -2.76 14.52 7.72
CA HIS A 103 -2.55 14.05 9.09
C HIS A 103 -3.00 12.61 9.32
N ARG A 104 -3.02 11.83 8.26
CA ARG A 104 -3.22 10.38 8.30
C ARG A 104 -2.39 9.78 7.18
N GLN A 105 -2.12 8.48 7.25
CA GLN A 105 -1.39 7.86 6.15
C GLN A 105 -2.15 8.04 4.85
N ALA A 106 -1.45 8.51 3.81
CA ALA A 106 -2.04 8.73 2.50
C ALA A 106 -2.18 7.39 1.77
N LEU A 107 -3.20 6.64 2.15
CA LEU A 107 -3.44 5.29 1.68
C LEU A 107 -4.94 5.12 1.45
N HIS A 108 -5.31 4.56 0.30
CA HIS A 108 -6.70 4.39 -0.08
C HIS A 108 -6.91 3.06 -0.80
N SER A 109 -7.87 2.28 -0.32
CA SER A 109 -8.31 1.07 -1.02
C SER A 109 -9.28 1.52 -2.11
N TRP A 110 -8.81 1.53 -3.38
CA TRP A 110 -9.60 2.15 -4.43
C TRP A 110 -10.29 1.16 -5.35
N LYS A 111 -9.83 -0.08 -5.40
CA LYS A 111 -10.40 -1.05 -6.33
C LYS A 111 -10.49 -2.43 -5.70
N LEU A 112 -11.66 -3.04 -5.85
CA LEU A 112 -11.93 -4.39 -5.36
C LEU A 112 -12.45 -5.22 -6.53
N SER A 113 -11.81 -6.35 -6.81
CA SER A 113 -12.22 -7.24 -7.90
C SER A 113 -12.32 -8.66 -7.36
N PHE A 114 -13.38 -9.36 -7.75
CA PHE A 114 -13.56 -10.76 -7.37
C PHE A 114 -14.56 -11.44 -8.29
N ILE A 115 -14.63 -12.76 -8.20
CA ILE A 115 -15.64 -13.54 -8.93
C ILE A 115 -16.79 -13.79 -7.98
N HIS A 116 -17.99 -13.39 -8.38
CA HIS A 116 -19.18 -13.56 -7.54
C HIS A 116 -19.38 -15.07 -7.25
N PRO A 117 -19.52 -15.46 -5.98
CA PRO A 117 -19.55 -16.90 -5.64
C PRO A 117 -20.75 -17.66 -6.17
N ILE A 118 -21.88 -16.98 -6.42
CA ILE A 118 -23.09 -17.60 -6.89
C ILE A 118 -23.21 -17.49 -8.43
N THR A 119 -23.17 -16.26 -8.95
CA THR A 119 -23.37 -16.05 -10.38
C THR A 119 -22.14 -16.35 -11.23
N LYS A 120 -20.96 -16.43 -10.60
CA LYS A 120 -19.67 -16.63 -11.28
C LYS A 120 -19.29 -15.50 -12.20
N ASN A 121 -19.95 -14.36 -12.10
CA ASN A 121 -19.62 -13.18 -12.88
C ASN A 121 -18.47 -12.41 -12.23
N PRO A 122 -17.57 -11.82 -13.04
CA PRO A 122 -16.55 -10.93 -12.48
C PRO A 122 -17.21 -9.66 -11.94
N MET A 123 -16.80 -9.27 -10.75
CA MET A 123 -17.31 -8.08 -10.06
C MET A 123 -16.16 -7.11 -9.81
N GLU A 124 -16.41 -5.83 -10.00
CA GLU A 124 -15.39 -4.82 -9.76
C GLU A 124 -16.05 -3.58 -9.15
N PHE A 125 -15.45 -3.11 -8.06
CA PHE A 125 -15.92 -1.91 -7.38
C PHE A 125 -14.76 -0.94 -7.24
N THR A 126 -15.01 0.34 -7.51
CA THR A 126 -14.00 1.39 -7.39
C THR A 126 -14.50 2.49 -6.48
N ALA A 127 -13.57 3.13 -5.77
CA ALA A 127 -13.86 4.29 -4.93
C ALA A 127 -12.88 5.40 -5.29
N GLU A 128 -13.40 6.60 -5.56
CA GLU A 128 -12.59 7.73 -5.94
C GLU A 128 -11.56 8.07 -4.87
N LEU A 129 -10.42 8.60 -5.32
CA LEU A 129 -9.39 9.08 -4.42
C LEU A 129 -9.97 10.17 -3.51
N PRO A 130 -9.78 10.09 -2.18
CA PRO A 130 -10.30 11.12 -1.27
C PRO A 130 -9.74 12.50 -1.55
N GLU A 131 -10.53 13.53 -1.23
CA GLU A 131 -10.13 14.93 -1.48
C GLU A 131 -8.80 15.31 -0.83
N ASP A 132 -8.57 14.86 0.41
CA ASP A 132 -7.33 15.20 1.11
C ASP A 132 -6.10 14.63 0.38
N MET A 133 -6.25 13.50 -0.27
CA MET A 133 -5.18 12.91 -1.07
C MET A 133 -5.06 13.61 -2.43
N LYS A 134 -6.20 13.94 -3.07
CA LYS A 134 -6.18 14.69 -4.33
C LYS A 134 -5.45 16.02 -4.17
N ASN A 135 -5.66 16.69 -3.05
CA ASN A 135 -5.08 18.00 -2.80
C ASN A 135 -3.54 17.99 -2.73
N ILE A 136 -2.95 16.87 -2.37
CA ILE A 136 -1.49 16.73 -2.35
C ILE A 136 -0.92 16.82 -3.76
N LEU A 137 -1.68 16.33 -4.75
CA LEU A 137 -1.24 16.22 -6.13
C LEU A 137 -1.58 17.43 -7.00
N ILE A 138 -2.18 18.46 -6.43
CA ILE A 138 -2.56 19.66 -7.18
C ILE A 138 -1.39 20.64 -7.41
#